data_266cc6c1d21c3dc7a8350a1deb408fdb
#
_entry.id   266cc6c1d21c3dc7a8350a1deb408fdb
#
_cell.length_a   1.000
_cell.length_b   1.000
_cell.length_c   1.000
_cell.angle_alpha   90.00
_cell.angle_beta   90.00
_cell.angle_gamma   90.00
#
_symmetry.space_group_name_H-M   'P 1'
#
loop_
_entity.id
_entity.type
_entity.pdbx_description
1 polymer ?
#
loop_
_entity_poly.entity_id
_entity_poly.type
_entity_poly.pdbx_seq_one_letter_code
_entity_poly.pdbx_strand_id
1 'polypeptide(L)'
;MQTDGTLLVPDVPTVPYITGDGVGAEVTPAMQAVVDAAIRKAYGGKRRIEWKEVLAGERAFNATGSWLPDETMETFQEYLVGIKGPLTTPVGGGIRSLNVALRQTLDLYVCLRPVRWYQGVQSPVKSPEKVNMCVFRENTEDIYAGIEWEAGTPEAEKFYQFLKDEMGVTKVRFPETSSFGVKPVSREGTDRLVRAACQYALDHHLPSVTLVHKGNIMKFTEGGFKKWGYELAQREFGDALADGRL
;
A
#
# COMPACT_ATOMS: atom_id res chain seq x y z
N MET A 1 0.15 5.70 -21.03
CA MET A 1 -1.30 5.63 -20.71
C MET A 1 -2.07 6.22 -21.87
N GLN A 2 -3.18 5.62 -22.27
CA GLN A 2 -4.07 6.15 -23.30
C GLN A 2 -5.02 7.22 -22.72
N THR A 3 -5.70 7.96 -23.58
CA THR A 3 -6.62 9.04 -23.15
C THR A 3 -7.83 8.54 -22.36
N ASP A 4 -8.18 7.27 -22.50
CA ASP A 4 -9.26 6.60 -21.76
C ASP A 4 -8.80 5.98 -20.43
N GLY A 5 -7.54 6.20 -20.04
CA GLY A 5 -6.95 5.66 -18.81
C GLY A 5 -6.46 4.22 -18.91
N THR A 6 -6.57 3.56 -20.06
CA THR A 6 -6.04 2.21 -20.27
C THR A 6 -4.53 2.23 -20.52
N LEU A 7 -3.86 1.11 -20.21
CA LEU A 7 -2.44 0.94 -20.51
C LEU A 7 -2.25 0.35 -21.91
N LEU A 8 -1.46 1.02 -22.74
CA LEU A 8 -0.93 0.41 -23.95
C LEU A 8 0.30 -0.43 -23.57
N VAL A 9 0.17 -1.74 -23.63
CA VAL A 9 1.27 -2.67 -23.32
C VAL A 9 1.92 -3.15 -24.63
N PRO A 10 3.16 -2.75 -24.91
CA PRO A 10 3.89 -3.22 -26.11
C PRO A 10 4.24 -4.72 -26.00
N ASP A 11 4.67 -5.32 -27.12
CA ASP A 11 5.10 -6.73 -27.11
C ASP A 11 6.40 -6.95 -26.31
N VAL A 12 7.17 -5.88 -26.12
CA VAL A 12 8.40 -5.85 -25.32
C VAL A 12 8.31 -4.67 -24.34
N PRO A 13 7.55 -4.79 -23.24
CA PRO A 13 7.52 -3.75 -22.23
C PRO A 13 8.83 -3.72 -21.44
N THR A 14 9.31 -2.52 -21.13
CA THR A 14 10.35 -2.33 -20.13
C THR A 14 9.71 -2.33 -18.74
N VAL A 15 10.20 -3.19 -17.85
CA VAL A 15 9.73 -3.27 -16.45
C VAL A 15 10.90 -2.95 -15.52
N PRO A 16 10.89 -1.77 -14.89
CA PRO A 16 11.86 -1.42 -13.87
C PRO A 16 11.75 -2.35 -12.67
N TYR A 17 12.90 -2.69 -12.09
CA TYR A 17 12.90 -3.50 -10.87
C TYR A 17 14.00 -3.07 -9.89
N ILE A 18 13.73 -3.24 -8.61
CA ILE A 18 14.69 -3.12 -7.53
C ILE A 18 15.01 -4.54 -7.07
N THR A 19 16.26 -4.96 -7.15
CA THR A 19 16.70 -6.27 -6.64
C THR A 19 16.38 -6.44 -5.17
N GLY A 20 16.58 -5.38 -4.38
CA GLY A 20 16.35 -5.37 -2.94
C GLY A 20 17.57 -5.76 -2.12
N ASP A 21 17.40 -5.69 -0.80
CA ASP A 21 18.42 -6.00 0.20
C ASP A 21 18.32 -7.45 0.66
N GLY A 22 19.36 -7.95 1.32
CA GLY A 22 19.39 -9.28 1.91
C GLY A 22 19.00 -10.38 0.91
N VAL A 23 17.93 -11.11 1.19
CA VAL A 23 17.40 -12.19 0.34
C VAL A 23 17.00 -11.73 -1.07
N GLY A 24 16.89 -10.43 -1.31
CA GLY A 24 16.57 -9.84 -2.62
C GLY A 24 17.50 -10.31 -3.73
N ALA A 25 18.80 -10.46 -3.43
CA ALA A 25 19.80 -10.95 -4.38
C ALA A 25 19.52 -12.39 -4.88
N GLU A 26 18.80 -13.19 -4.11
CA GLU A 26 18.44 -14.57 -4.47
C GLU A 26 17.05 -14.65 -5.09
N VAL A 27 16.05 -13.98 -4.49
CA VAL A 27 14.65 -14.13 -4.93
C VAL A 27 14.34 -13.37 -6.21
N THR A 28 15.01 -12.25 -6.47
CA THR A 28 14.74 -11.42 -7.66
C THR A 28 15.15 -12.12 -8.95
N PRO A 29 16.36 -12.70 -9.08
CA PRO A 29 16.70 -13.52 -10.28
C PRO A 29 15.80 -14.73 -10.45
N ALA A 30 15.41 -15.40 -9.37
CA ALA A 30 14.48 -16.52 -9.43
C ALA A 30 13.10 -16.10 -9.95
N MET A 31 12.59 -14.96 -9.47
CA MET A 31 11.34 -14.36 -9.96
C MET A 31 11.42 -14.04 -11.45
N GLN A 32 12.48 -13.39 -11.91
CA GLN A 32 12.68 -13.06 -13.33
C GLN A 32 12.70 -14.31 -14.20
N ALA A 33 13.44 -15.34 -13.80
CA ALA A 33 13.51 -16.61 -14.53
C ALA A 33 12.14 -17.27 -14.67
N VAL A 34 11.33 -17.28 -13.61
CA VAL A 34 9.96 -17.82 -13.62
C VAL A 34 9.04 -17.01 -14.52
N VAL A 35 9.07 -15.69 -14.41
CA VAL A 35 8.25 -14.78 -15.23
C VAL A 35 8.60 -14.91 -16.70
N ASP A 36 9.88 -14.91 -17.05
CA ASP A 36 10.35 -15.06 -18.43
C ASP A 36 9.94 -16.40 -19.03
N ALA A 37 10.03 -17.49 -18.25
CA ALA A 37 9.58 -18.81 -18.68
C ALA A 37 8.05 -18.84 -18.92
N ALA A 38 7.28 -18.21 -18.03
CA ALA A 38 5.83 -18.11 -18.14
C ALA A 38 5.42 -17.31 -19.39
N ILE A 39 6.02 -16.16 -19.63
CA ILE A 39 5.77 -15.32 -20.82
C ILE A 39 6.14 -16.06 -22.11
N ARG A 40 7.29 -16.72 -22.14
CA ARG A 40 7.71 -17.53 -23.30
C ARG A 40 6.69 -18.63 -23.60
N LYS A 41 6.20 -19.31 -22.57
CA LYS A 41 5.18 -20.34 -22.71
C LYS A 41 3.83 -19.77 -23.18
N ALA A 42 3.38 -18.68 -22.59
CA ALA A 42 2.08 -18.08 -22.88
C ALA A 42 2.00 -17.46 -24.28
N TYR A 43 3.09 -16.85 -24.75
CA TYR A 43 3.13 -16.08 -25.99
C TYR A 43 3.97 -16.73 -27.10
N GLY A 44 4.45 -17.96 -26.92
CA GLY A 44 5.22 -18.67 -27.95
C GLY A 44 6.50 -17.94 -28.37
N GLY A 45 7.12 -17.18 -27.47
CA GLY A 45 8.32 -16.37 -27.72
C GLY A 45 8.10 -15.05 -28.44
N LYS A 46 6.85 -14.67 -28.76
CA LYS A 46 6.52 -13.41 -29.44
C LYS A 46 6.63 -12.18 -28.53
N ARG A 47 6.53 -12.38 -27.23
CA ARG A 47 6.63 -11.34 -26.22
C ARG A 47 7.72 -11.66 -25.21
N ARG A 48 8.34 -10.61 -24.66
CA ARG A 48 9.32 -10.69 -23.59
C ARG A 48 9.28 -9.40 -22.75
N ILE A 49 9.79 -9.46 -21.53
CA ILE A 49 10.07 -8.27 -20.73
C ILE A 49 11.52 -7.84 -20.95
N GLU A 50 11.72 -6.54 -21.05
CA GLU A 50 13.01 -5.88 -20.92
C GLU A 50 13.16 -5.40 -19.48
N TRP A 51 14.03 -6.06 -18.72
CA TRP A 51 14.25 -5.76 -17.32
C TRP A 51 15.21 -4.57 -17.16
N LYS A 52 14.76 -3.51 -16.45
CA LYS A 52 15.58 -2.33 -16.14
C LYS A 52 15.83 -2.26 -14.64
N GLU A 53 17.07 -2.56 -14.20
CA GLU A 53 17.41 -2.43 -12.78
C GLU A 53 17.48 -0.95 -12.38
N VAL A 54 16.88 -0.62 -11.24
CA VAL A 54 17.00 0.67 -10.55
C VAL A 54 17.36 0.43 -9.10
N LEU A 55 18.01 1.39 -8.46
CA LEU A 55 18.60 1.21 -7.14
C LEU A 55 17.70 1.78 -6.04
N ALA A 56 17.57 1.04 -4.95
CA ALA A 56 17.03 1.52 -3.68
C ALA A 56 17.63 0.70 -2.52
N GLY A 57 17.51 1.21 -1.30
CA GLY A 57 17.99 0.55 -0.11
C GLY A 57 19.50 0.68 0.09
N GLU A 58 20.10 -0.31 0.72
CA GLU A 58 21.52 -0.31 1.08
C GLU A 58 22.42 -0.26 -0.16
N ARG A 59 22.06 -0.96 -1.22
CA ARG A 59 22.80 -0.93 -2.48
C ARG A 59 22.84 0.47 -3.11
N ALA A 60 21.71 1.18 -3.06
CA ALA A 60 21.64 2.57 -3.55
C ALA A 60 22.52 3.49 -2.70
N PHE A 61 22.43 3.37 -1.39
CA PHE A 61 23.22 4.19 -0.46
C PHE A 61 24.71 3.99 -0.68
N ASN A 62 25.17 2.76 -0.81
CA ASN A 62 26.58 2.44 -1.05
C ASN A 62 27.09 2.96 -2.40
N ALA A 63 26.23 3.04 -3.42
CA ALA A 63 26.60 3.49 -4.76
C ALA A 63 26.50 5.01 -4.93
N THR A 64 25.50 5.66 -4.30
CA THR A 64 25.12 7.05 -4.60
C THR A 64 25.08 7.97 -3.39
N GLY A 65 25.12 7.43 -2.18
CA GLY A 65 24.87 8.17 -0.93
C GLY A 65 23.39 8.43 -0.63
N SER A 66 22.47 8.01 -1.49
CA SER A 66 21.01 8.12 -1.29
C SER A 66 20.37 6.75 -1.13
N TRP A 67 19.49 6.61 -0.13
CA TRP A 67 18.71 5.38 0.06
C TRP A 67 17.63 5.17 -1.00
N LEU A 68 17.17 6.24 -1.62
CA LEU A 68 16.18 6.24 -2.70
C LEU A 68 16.51 7.36 -3.69
N PRO A 69 17.32 7.08 -4.73
CA PRO A 69 17.66 8.05 -5.74
C PRO A 69 16.46 8.56 -6.53
N ASP A 70 16.46 9.83 -6.92
CA ASP A 70 15.40 10.45 -7.72
C ASP A 70 15.21 9.72 -9.07
N GLU A 71 16.29 9.27 -9.71
CA GLU A 71 16.23 8.46 -10.93
C GLU A 71 15.35 7.22 -10.80
N THR A 72 15.36 6.58 -9.62
CA THR A 72 14.50 5.41 -9.35
C THR A 72 13.03 5.80 -9.36
N MET A 73 12.70 6.94 -8.75
CA MET A 73 11.34 7.45 -8.71
C MET A 73 10.84 7.88 -10.09
N GLU A 74 11.66 8.63 -10.82
CA GLU A 74 11.39 9.07 -12.19
C GLU A 74 11.18 7.87 -13.12
N THR A 75 12.01 6.84 -12.99
CA THR A 75 11.86 5.60 -13.77
C THR A 75 10.54 4.89 -13.49
N PHE A 76 10.13 4.76 -12.23
CA PHE A 76 8.82 4.15 -11.93
C PHE A 76 7.65 4.99 -12.43
N GLN A 77 7.76 6.31 -12.40
CA GLN A 77 6.74 7.22 -12.95
C GLN A 77 6.65 7.14 -14.48
N GLU A 78 7.78 7.02 -15.15
CA GLU A 78 7.87 6.90 -16.62
C GLU A 78 7.22 5.61 -17.12
N TYR A 79 7.59 4.47 -16.50
CA TYR A 79 7.12 3.16 -16.97
C TYR A 79 5.79 2.70 -16.37
N LEU A 80 5.25 3.40 -15.35
CA LEU A 80 3.94 3.14 -14.71
C LEU A 80 3.79 1.75 -14.07
N VAL A 81 4.82 0.95 -14.06
CA VAL A 81 4.88 -0.40 -13.49
C VAL A 81 6.27 -0.64 -12.94
N GLY A 82 6.37 -1.46 -11.91
CA GLY A 82 7.68 -1.84 -11.39
C GLY A 82 7.59 -3.01 -10.42
N ILE A 83 8.71 -3.70 -10.26
CA ILE A 83 8.83 -4.80 -9.30
C ILE A 83 9.88 -4.40 -8.25
N LYS A 84 9.53 -4.59 -7.00
CA LYS A 84 10.40 -4.25 -5.88
C LYS A 84 10.74 -5.49 -5.08
N GLY A 85 12.01 -5.79 -4.96
CA GLY A 85 12.54 -6.73 -3.97
C GLY A 85 12.41 -6.20 -2.53
N PRO A 86 12.75 -6.99 -1.52
CA PRO A 86 12.71 -6.55 -0.12
C PRO A 86 13.67 -5.39 0.12
N LEU A 87 13.24 -4.41 0.93
CA LEU A 87 14.11 -3.31 1.35
C LEU A 87 14.21 -3.27 2.87
N THR A 88 15.43 -3.17 3.37
CA THR A 88 15.72 -2.97 4.78
C THR A 88 15.51 -1.50 5.13
N THR A 89 14.74 -1.24 6.18
CA THR A 89 14.66 0.10 6.77
C THR A 89 15.75 0.19 7.83
N PRO A 90 16.67 1.14 7.74
CA PRO A 90 17.69 1.34 8.77
C PRO A 90 17.04 1.55 10.14
N VAL A 91 17.52 0.86 11.15
CA VAL A 91 17.08 1.03 12.54
C VAL A 91 17.87 2.16 13.18
N GLY A 92 17.21 3.23 13.59
CA GLY A 92 17.84 4.42 14.18
C GLY A 92 18.10 5.53 13.14
N GLY A 93 18.10 6.78 13.61
CA GLY A 93 18.44 7.94 12.78
C GLY A 93 17.28 8.63 12.03
N GLY A 94 16.02 8.37 12.39
CA GLY A 94 14.89 9.13 11.85
C GLY A 94 14.56 8.90 10.37
N ILE A 95 15.17 7.88 9.73
CA ILE A 95 14.89 7.56 8.32
C ILE A 95 13.53 6.87 8.23
N ARG A 96 12.59 7.50 7.53
CA ARG A 96 11.29 6.90 7.23
C ARG A 96 11.46 5.64 6.35
N SER A 97 10.57 4.68 6.53
CA SER A 97 10.55 3.48 5.71
C SER A 97 10.53 3.82 4.21
N LEU A 98 11.52 3.30 3.47
CA LEU A 98 11.60 3.47 2.01
C LEU A 98 10.34 2.96 1.30
N ASN A 99 9.71 1.92 1.86
CA ASN A 99 8.45 1.39 1.36
C ASN A 99 7.31 2.41 1.49
N VAL A 100 7.26 3.17 2.59
CA VAL A 100 6.28 4.24 2.78
C VAL A 100 6.55 5.39 1.82
N ALA A 101 7.81 5.81 1.67
CA ALA A 101 8.19 6.84 0.72
C ALA A 101 7.76 6.51 -0.72
N LEU A 102 8.06 5.29 -1.20
CA LEU A 102 7.61 4.81 -2.52
C LEU A 102 6.09 4.88 -2.68
N ARG A 103 5.35 4.40 -1.69
CA ARG A 103 3.88 4.38 -1.74
C ARG A 103 3.26 5.76 -1.79
N GLN A 104 3.78 6.69 -1.00
CA GLN A 104 3.27 8.06 -0.95
C GLN A 104 3.64 8.85 -2.21
N THR A 105 4.90 8.82 -2.63
CA THR A 105 5.37 9.58 -3.79
C THR A 105 4.75 9.11 -5.10
N LEU A 106 4.52 7.80 -5.24
CA LEU A 106 3.87 7.21 -6.42
C LEU A 106 2.34 7.13 -6.28
N ASP A 107 1.76 7.66 -5.21
CA ASP A 107 0.33 7.59 -4.86
C ASP A 107 -0.27 6.17 -5.02
N LEU A 108 0.43 5.17 -4.49
CA LEU A 108 -0.02 3.79 -4.51
C LEU A 108 -1.09 3.57 -3.44
N TYR A 109 -2.29 4.10 -3.65
CA TYR A 109 -3.35 4.16 -2.64
C TYR A 109 -3.99 2.81 -2.29
N VAL A 110 -3.82 1.79 -3.12
CA VAL A 110 -4.30 0.43 -2.85
C VAL A 110 -3.13 -0.51 -2.61
N CYS A 111 -3.06 -1.12 -1.44
CA CYS A 111 -2.22 -2.28 -1.22
C CYS A 111 -3.08 -3.55 -1.41
N LEU A 112 -3.05 -4.12 -2.61
CA LEU A 112 -3.80 -5.34 -2.95
C LEU A 112 -3.00 -6.59 -2.56
N ARG A 113 -3.59 -7.41 -1.70
CA ARG A 113 -2.96 -8.65 -1.21
C ARG A 113 -3.89 -9.84 -1.37
N PRO A 114 -3.75 -10.62 -2.44
CA PRO A 114 -4.41 -11.91 -2.56
C PRO A 114 -3.86 -12.87 -1.50
N VAL A 115 -4.75 -13.48 -0.74
CA VAL A 115 -4.40 -14.43 0.33
C VAL A 115 -5.15 -15.73 0.07
N ARG A 116 -4.41 -16.78 -0.27
CA ARG A 116 -4.93 -18.12 -0.40
C ARG A 116 -3.91 -19.15 0.07
N TRP A 117 -4.39 -20.29 0.49
CA TRP A 117 -3.52 -21.42 0.81
C TRP A 117 -3.12 -22.20 -0.43
N TYR A 118 -1.93 -22.76 -0.40
CA TYR A 118 -1.41 -23.67 -1.43
C TYR A 118 -1.18 -25.05 -0.84
N GLN A 119 -1.62 -26.09 -1.55
CA GLN A 119 -1.45 -27.46 -1.10
C GLN A 119 0.03 -27.79 -0.83
N GLY A 120 0.28 -28.46 0.29
CA GLY A 120 1.64 -28.84 0.73
C GLY A 120 2.32 -27.80 1.63
N VAL A 121 1.74 -26.58 1.80
CA VAL A 121 2.26 -25.58 2.73
C VAL A 121 1.61 -25.75 4.08
N GLN A 122 2.43 -25.79 5.14
CA GLN A 122 1.93 -25.81 6.53
C GLN A 122 1.17 -24.53 6.85
N SER A 123 0.11 -24.64 7.64
CA SER A 123 -0.71 -23.49 8.03
C SER A 123 -1.14 -23.63 9.50
N PRO A 124 -1.19 -22.53 10.26
CA PRO A 124 -1.73 -22.51 11.61
C PRO A 124 -3.28 -22.55 11.63
N VAL A 125 -3.92 -22.39 10.48
CA VAL A 125 -5.38 -22.39 10.34
C VAL A 125 -5.87 -23.84 10.20
N LYS A 126 -6.99 -24.17 10.86
CA LYS A 126 -7.57 -25.54 10.88
C LYS A 126 -8.04 -26.01 9.49
N SER A 127 -8.57 -25.11 8.67
CA SER A 127 -9.11 -25.40 7.33
C SER A 127 -8.56 -24.41 6.32
N PRO A 128 -7.24 -24.48 6.02
CA PRO A 128 -6.59 -23.47 5.21
C PRO A 128 -7.06 -23.47 3.75
N GLU A 129 -7.59 -24.59 3.24
CA GLU A 129 -8.19 -24.73 1.91
C GLU A 129 -9.40 -23.80 1.69
N LYS A 130 -10.03 -23.32 2.78
CA LYS A 130 -11.14 -22.36 2.74
C LYS A 130 -10.69 -20.91 2.67
N VAL A 131 -9.40 -20.63 2.82
CA VAL A 131 -8.84 -19.28 2.75
C VAL A 131 -8.58 -18.91 1.29
N ASN A 132 -9.43 -18.02 0.76
CA ASN A 132 -9.26 -17.40 -0.55
C ASN A 132 -9.93 -16.02 -0.50
N MET A 133 -9.13 -14.98 -0.23
CA MET A 133 -9.61 -13.62 -0.12
C MET A 133 -8.58 -12.64 -0.67
N CYS A 134 -9.05 -11.44 -1.04
CA CYS A 134 -8.18 -10.32 -1.38
C CYS A 134 -8.34 -9.23 -0.31
N VAL A 135 -7.22 -8.80 0.28
CA VAL A 135 -7.20 -7.68 1.22
C VAL A 135 -6.84 -6.41 0.46
N PHE A 136 -7.75 -5.44 0.48
CA PHE A 136 -7.52 -4.07 0.02
C PHE A 136 -7.19 -3.21 1.24
N ARG A 137 -5.97 -2.72 1.33
CA ARG A 137 -5.48 -1.97 2.47
C ARG A 137 -5.18 -0.54 2.08
N GLU A 138 -5.65 0.41 2.90
CA GLU A 138 -5.23 1.81 2.82
C GLU A 138 -3.71 1.92 3.00
N ASN A 139 -3.09 2.78 2.24
CA ASN A 139 -1.66 2.81 2.10
C ASN A 139 -1.02 4.21 2.11
N THR A 140 -1.81 5.27 2.05
CA THR A 140 -1.34 6.66 1.90
C THR A 140 -1.77 7.59 3.01
N GLU A 141 -2.83 7.24 3.73
CA GLU A 141 -3.37 7.98 4.88
C GLU A 141 -3.23 7.17 6.18
N ASP A 142 -4.05 7.47 7.16
CA ASP A 142 -4.10 6.83 8.45
C ASP A 142 -2.77 7.03 9.21
N ILE A 143 -2.35 6.05 9.96
CA ILE A 143 -1.05 6.06 10.67
C ILE A 143 0.14 6.11 9.71
N TYR A 144 -0.05 5.74 8.44
CA TYR A 144 1.01 5.80 7.42
C TYR A 144 1.30 7.21 6.91
N ALA A 145 0.46 8.20 7.26
CA ALA A 145 0.79 9.61 7.04
C ALA A 145 2.09 10.02 7.75
N GLY A 146 2.45 9.31 8.84
CA GLY A 146 3.71 9.50 9.56
C GLY A 146 3.79 10.88 10.22
N ILE A 147 2.66 11.43 10.67
CA ILE A 147 2.58 12.70 11.38
C ILE A 147 2.71 12.40 12.87
N GLU A 148 3.91 12.52 13.40
CA GLU A 148 4.18 12.16 14.79
C GLU A 148 5.31 12.98 15.41
N TRP A 149 5.29 13.11 16.74
CA TRP A 149 6.29 13.80 17.53
C TRP A 149 6.71 12.96 18.71
N GLU A 150 8.01 12.88 18.94
CA GLU A 150 8.61 12.09 20.02
C GLU A 150 8.44 12.79 21.37
N ALA A 151 8.19 12.02 22.41
CA ALA A 151 8.08 12.50 23.79
C ALA A 151 9.34 13.27 24.21
N GLY A 152 9.13 14.35 24.95
CA GLY A 152 10.23 15.21 25.46
C GLY A 152 10.82 16.16 24.43
N THR A 153 10.28 16.21 23.20
CA THR A 153 10.68 17.20 22.20
C THR A 153 9.86 18.52 22.34
N PRO A 154 10.42 19.67 21.95
CA PRO A 154 9.69 20.93 21.95
C PRO A 154 8.43 20.90 21.07
N GLU A 155 8.46 20.12 20.00
CA GLU A 155 7.34 19.95 19.06
C GLU A 155 6.20 19.17 19.72
N ALA A 156 6.51 18.09 20.46
CA ALA A 156 5.51 17.33 21.21
C ALA A 156 4.85 18.19 22.30
N GLU A 157 5.66 19.00 23.03
CA GLU A 157 5.14 19.95 24.02
C GLU A 157 4.23 21.01 23.38
N LYS A 158 4.65 21.61 22.28
CA LYS A 158 3.85 22.58 21.53
C LYS A 158 2.53 21.98 21.05
N PHE A 159 2.56 20.74 20.53
CA PHE A 159 1.35 20.05 20.11
C PHE A 159 0.41 19.76 21.27
N TYR A 160 0.94 19.32 22.41
CA TYR A 160 0.15 19.09 23.61
C TYR A 160 -0.49 20.37 24.14
N GLN A 161 0.25 21.49 24.21
CA GLN A 161 -0.31 22.79 24.63
C GLN A 161 -1.45 23.24 23.70
N PHE A 162 -1.29 23.11 22.39
CA PHE A 162 -2.36 23.36 21.43
C PHE A 162 -3.61 22.50 21.71
N LEU A 163 -3.43 21.21 21.90
CA LEU A 163 -4.55 20.30 22.23
C LEU A 163 -5.25 20.72 23.52
N LYS A 164 -4.50 21.12 24.54
CA LYS A 164 -5.02 21.51 25.84
C LYS A 164 -5.71 22.88 25.79
N ASP A 165 -5.03 23.87 25.28
CA ASP A 165 -5.46 25.26 25.42
C ASP A 165 -6.46 25.70 24.34
N GLU A 166 -6.30 25.20 23.11
CA GLU A 166 -7.17 25.54 21.99
C GLU A 166 -8.28 24.51 21.76
N MET A 167 -7.98 23.21 21.94
CA MET A 167 -8.93 22.14 21.68
C MET A 167 -9.62 21.58 22.94
N GLY A 168 -9.26 22.07 24.13
CA GLY A 168 -9.85 21.66 25.40
C GLY A 168 -9.61 20.18 25.76
N VAL A 169 -8.55 19.56 25.25
CA VAL A 169 -8.24 18.16 25.50
C VAL A 169 -7.62 17.98 26.88
N THR A 170 -8.32 17.24 27.77
CA THR A 170 -7.87 16.97 29.15
C THR A 170 -7.52 15.50 29.38
N LYS A 171 -7.58 14.66 28.36
CA LYS A 171 -7.50 13.20 28.48
C LYS A 171 -6.09 12.64 28.37
N VAL A 172 -5.08 13.46 28.09
CA VAL A 172 -3.68 13.02 28.05
C VAL A 172 -3.21 12.78 29.47
N ARG A 173 -2.95 11.51 29.80
CA ARG A 173 -2.68 11.10 31.19
C ARG A 173 -1.29 11.45 31.67
N PHE A 174 -0.30 11.36 30.79
CA PHE A 174 1.12 11.58 31.10
C PHE A 174 1.75 12.45 30.00
N PRO A 175 1.43 13.76 29.97
CA PRO A 175 1.80 14.60 28.84
C PRO A 175 3.32 14.74 28.64
N GLU A 176 4.10 14.81 29.72
CA GLU A 176 5.56 15.00 29.67
C GLU A 176 6.30 13.81 29.02
N THR A 177 5.70 12.62 29.07
CA THR A 177 6.31 11.37 28.57
C THR A 177 5.50 10.74 27.45
N SER A 178 4.53 11.49 26.88
CA SER A 178 3.71 11.01 25.75
C SER A 178 4.31 11.47 24.43
N SER A 179 4.45 10.53 23.51
CA SER A 179 4.59 10.84 22.08
C SER A 179 3.20 11.02 21.47
N PHE A 180 3.10 11.82 20.42
CA PHE A 180 1.84 12.13 19.77
C PHE A 180 1.87 11.77 18.30
N GLY A 181 0.73 11.32 17.77
CA GLY A 181 0.56 11.05 16.36
C GLY A 181 -0.83 11.47 15.86
N VAL A 182 -0.91 11.93 14.62
CA VAL A 182 -2.15 12.30 13.96
C VAL A 182 -2.52 11.25 12.91
N LYS A 183 -3.77 10.80 12.98
CA LYS A 183 -4.36 9.81 12.07
C LYS A 183 -5.40 10.51 11.18
N PRO A 184 -5.01 11.03 10.01
CA PRO A 184 -5.97 11.58 9.06
C PRO A 184 -6.68 10.46 8.30
N VAL A 185 -7.99 10.61 8.12
CA VAL A 185 -8.81 9.75 7.25
C VAL A 185 -9.74 10.66 6.47
N SER A 186 -9.63 10.65 5.15
CA SER A 186 -10.43 11.50 4.26
C SER A 186 -11.54 10.74 3.56
N ARG A 187 -12.53 11.48 3.06
CA ARG A 187 -13.58 10.92 2.19
C ARG A 187 -12.97 10.46 0.86
N GLU A 188 -12.10 11.25 0.27
CA GLU A 188 -11.45 10.98 -1.01
C GLU A 188 -10.59 9.71 -0.94
N GLY A 189 -9.78 9.57 0.09
CA GLY A 189 -8.97 8.37 0.35
C GLY A 189 -9.85 7.13 0.55
N THR A 190 -10.94 7.27 1.32
CA THR A 190 -11.92 6.20 1.51
C THR A 190 -12.60 5.82 0.20
N ASP A 191 -13.12 6.80 -0.54
CA ASP A 191 -13.87 6.56 -1.77
C ASP A 191 -13.01 5.83 -2.81
N ARG A 192 -11.75 6.24 -3.01
CA ARG A 192 -10.88 5.57 -4.00
C ARG A 192 -10.52 4.14 -3.62
N LEU A 193 -10.28 3.86 -2.33
CA LEU A 193 -9.99 2.51 -1.86
C LEU A 193 -11.21 1.58 -2.00
N VAL A 194 -12.37 2.03 -1.52
CA VAL A 194 -13.61 1.24 -1.56
C VAL A 194 -14.06 1.01 -2.99
N ARG A 195 -13.98 2.03 -3.86
CA ARG A 195 -14.27 1.89 -5.29
C ARG A 195 -13.41 0.81 -5.94
N ALA A 196 -12.11 0.82 -5.69
CA ALA A 196 -11.19 -0.18 -6.22
C ALA A 196 -11.55 -1.59 -5.73
N ALA A 197 -11.93 -1.75 -4.46
CA ALA A 197 -12.33 -3.04 -3.91
C ALA A 197 -13.65 -3.56 -4.48
N CYS A 198 -14.66 -2.69 -4.62
CA CYS A 198 -15.95 -3.05 -5.20
C CYS A 198 -15.81 -3.42 -6.70
N GLN A 199 -15.07 -2.60 -7.46
CA GLN A 199 -14.83 -2.90 -8.87
C GLN A 199 -14.09 -4.23 -9.05
N TYR A 200 -13.04 -4.45 -8.25
CA TYR A 200 -12.31 -5.73 -8.28
C TYR A 200 -13.22 -6.93 -7.97
N ALA A 201 -14.12 -6.78 -7.00
CA ALA A 201 -15.06 -7.85 -6.64
C ALA A 201 -16.01 -8.17 -7.82
N LEU A 202 -16.51 -7.16 -8.52
CA LEU A 202 -17.35 -7.35 -9.72
C LEU A 202 -16.57 -8.01 -10.86
N ASP A 203 -15.39 -7.49 -11.18
CA ASP A 203 -14.55 -8.01 -12.28
C ASP A 203 -14.13 -9.47 -12.07
N HIS A 204 -13.99 -9.89 -10.81
CA HIS A 204 -13.58 -11.25 -10.45
C HIS A 204 -14.74 -12.12 -9.94
N HIS A 205 -15.97 -11.66 -10.04
CA HIS A 205 -17.16 -12.38 -9.58
C HIS A 205 -17.07 -12.85 -8.12
N LEU A 206 -16.51 -12.01 -7.24
CA LEU A 206 -16.41 -12.30 -5.81
C LEU A 206 -17.74 -12.04 -5.10
N PRO A 207 -18.08 -12.82 -4.07
CA PRO A 207 -19.41 -12.78 -3.46
C PRO A 207 -19.68 -11.53 -2.62
N SER A 208 -18.66 -10.86 -2.12
CA SER A 208 -18.84 -9.73 -1.20
C SER A 208 -17.58 -8.87 -1.03
N VAL A 209 -17.80 -7.64 -0.55
CA VAL A 209 -16.77 -6.76 -0.01
C VAL A 209 -17.10 -6.46 1.45
N THR A 210 -16.14 -6.66 2.34
CA THR A 210 -16.29 -6.40 3.77
C THR A 210 -15.44 -5.21 4.17
N LEU A 211 -16.05 -4.14 4.72
CA LEU A 211 -15.33 -3.01 5.29
C LEU A 211 -14.89 -3.33 6.72
N VAL A 212 -13.58 -3.34 6.95
CA VAL A 212 -12.98 -3.61 8.26
C VAL A 212 -12.54 -2.30 8.89
N HIS A 213 -13.09 -1.98 10.06
CA HIS A 213 -12.85 -0.71 10.74
C HIS A 213 -13.07 -0.81 12.25
N LYS A 214 -12.57 0.17 13.00
CA LYS A 214 -12.78 0.31 14.47
C LYS A 214 -13.67 1.51 14.82
N GLY A 215 -14.73 1.72 14.06
CA GLY A 215 -15.63 2.88 14.18
C GLY A 215 -16.45 2.95 15.48
N ASN A 216 -16.51 1.89 16.27
CA ASN A 216 -17.13 1.92 17.59
C ASN A 216 -16.30 2.71 18.64
N ILE A 217 -14.99 2.82 18.44
CA ILE A 217 -14.06 3.59 19.29
C ILE A 217 -13.66 4.89 18.61
N MET A 218 -13.13 4.82 17.38
CA MET A 218 -12.70 5.99 16.61
C MET A 218 -13.83 6.45 15.68
N LYS A 219 -14.78 7.17 16.26
CA LYS A 219 -16.07 7.47 15.62
C LYS A 219 -15.98 8.37 14.40
N PHE A 220 -14.96 9.23 14.31
CA PHE A 220 -14.83 10.20 13.23
C PHE A 220 -13.85 9.77 12.15
N THR A 221 -12.77 9.08 12.48
CA THR A 221 -11.84 8.52 11.53
C THR A 221 -12.35 7.18 10.98
N GLU A 222 -12.31 6.13 11.77
CA GLU A 222 -12.79 4.80 11.38
C GLU A 222 -14.32 4.76 11.09
N GLY A 223 -15.09 5.50 11.88
CA GLY A 223 -16.54 5.64 11.65
C GLY A 223 -16.84 6.46 10.40
N GLY A 224 -15.99 7.44 10.06
CA GLY A 224 -16.01 8.16 8.79
C GLY A 224 -15.75 7.22 7.62
N PHE A 225 -14.66 6.44 7.69
CA PHE A 225 -14.35 5.41 6.69
C PHE A 225 -15.54 4.47 6.44
N LYS A 226 -16.13 3.93 7.51
CA LYS A 226 -17.34 3.12 7.38
C LYS A 226 -18.44 3.85 6.62
N LYS A 227 -18.82 5.03 7.12
CA LYS A 227 -19.95 5.81 6.58
C LYS A 227 -19.74 6.13 5.10
N TRP A 228 -18.60 6.69 4.75
CA TRP A 228 -18.29 7.09 3.37
C TRP A 228 -18.15 5.90 2.43
N GLY A 229 -17.58 4.78 2.93
CA GLY A 229 -17.49 3.55 2.15
C GLY A 229 -18.85 2.97 1.79
N TYR A 230 -19.81 2.96 2.73
CA TYR A 230 -21.19 2.53 2.46
C TYR A 230 -21.91 3.51 1.52
N GLU A 231 -21.76 4.82 1.72
CA GLU A 231 -22.33 5.84 0.84
C GLU A 231 -21.82 5.71 -0.59
N LEU A 232 -20.52 5.48 -0.77
CA LEU A 232 -19.92 5.22 -2.07
C LEU A 232 -20.51 3.96 -2.73
N ALA A 233 -20.47 2.84 -2.00
CA ALA A 233 -20.94 1.57 -2.52
C ALA A 233 -22.42 1.67 -2.97
N GLN A 234 -23.26 2.33 -2.18
CA GLN A 234 -24.65 2.56 -2.58
C GLN A 234 -24.77 3.48 -3.80
N ARG A 235 -23.99 4.54 -3.89
CA ARG A 235 -24.05 5.52 -4.98
C ARG A 235 -23.55 4.97 -6.32
N GLU A 236 -22.46 4.21 -6.30
CA GLU A 236 -21.78 3.79 -7.53
C GLU A 236 -22.02 2.31 -7.89
N PHE A 237 -22.41 1.49 -6.93
CA PHE A 237 -22.58 0.03 -7.10
C PHE A 237 -23.95 -0.48 -6.62
N GLY A 238 -24.89 0.42 -6.34
CA GLY A 238 -26.19 0.06 -5.76
C GLY A 238 -26.93 -1.02 -6.53
N ASP A 239 -26.91 -0.97 -7.86
CA ASP A 239 -27.56 -1.95 -8.75
C ASP A 239 -26.88 -3.35 -8.71
N ALA A 240 -25.61 -3.40 -8.32
CA ALA A 240 -24.85 -4.64 -8.22
C ALA A 240 -24.91 -5.27 -6.81
N LEU A 241 -25.46 -4.55 -5.82
CA LEU A 241 -25.63 -5.05 -4.46
C LEU A 241 -26.82 -6.00 -4.36
N ALA A 242 -26.62 -7.17 -3.77
CA ALA A 242 -27.68 -8.10 -3.52
C ALA A 242 -28.77 -7.46 -2.64
N ASP A 243 -30.02 -7.44 -3.13
CA ASP A 243 -31.19 -6.88 -2.44
C ASP A 243 -31.07 -5.38 -2.10
N GLY A 244 -30.18 -4.63 -2.73
CA GLY A 244 -29.95 -3.21 -2.42
C GLY A 244 -29.48 -2.96 -0.97
N ARG A 245 -28.98 -4.00 -0.28
CA ARG A 245 -28.46 -3.94 1.07
C ARG A 245 -26.96 -4.17 1.12
N LEU A 246 -26.29 -3.39 1.95
CA LEU A 246 -24.87 -3.48 2.27
C LEU A 246 -24.65 -4.32 3.50
#